data_8b2e0483a9aa6204a70976306ef270b4
#
_entry.id   8b2e0483a9aa6204a70976306ef270b4
#
_cell.length_a   1.000
_cell.length_b   1.000
_cell.length_c   1.000
_cell.angle_alpha   90.00
_cell.angle_beta   90.00
_cell.angle_gamma   90.00
#
_symmetry.space_group_name_H-M   'P 1'
#
loop_
_entity.id
_entity.type
_entity.pdbx_description
1 polymer ?
#
loop_
_entity_poly.entity_id
_entity_poly.type
_entity_poly.pdbx_seq_one_letter_code
_entity_poly.pdbx_strand_id
1 'polypeptide(L)'
;MKVLVIGSVYPRFQEDAEVPWLRTSVAHLKKAGIEIQVLAPAYKGLKSHDIDGTHVNRFRYAPANWEILTHEEGAPSKMASKPWLQLLAIPYIINGFIQCLRICRKWRPDVIHAHWPFPHAYIALGAAKLFKIPLVLNFHGAELLLIRKKKWVKPLLKFAIGQAQAVFANSSFTAGKIKAIRNVNVECSPYGTTLETRDERRETRDDCHPGLVPGRETKEGESLPLASAANAASATPSSGDTPQLPVLHPVNSKFKILFVGRHIERKGIRYLIEAAKYLPTDKFEIRIVGGGDLTEQLKQQAALLDERRKTKDERDVILNEVKDPVNFSGVEESPASIIFTGKLSPEALANEYKTANVFVLPAIVDSKGDTEGLGVVLIEAMELGLPIVASNVGGIPDVVIDGQSGILVPEKDPVALADAFKRLEADPTLIENLLAGARKRIDECFTWDGIIERQIEVYKRLSRS
;
A
#
# COMPACT_ATOMS: atom_id res chain seq x y z
N MET A 1 -1.56 11.46 -27.45
CA MET A 1 -2.45 10.29 -27.20
C MET A 1 -3.36 10.63 -26.06
N LYS A 2 -4.64 10.28 -26.17
CA LYS A 2 -5.70 10.57 -25.18
C LYS A 2 -6.10 9.31 -24.43
N VAL A 3 -6.10 9.32 -23.12
CA VAL A 3 -6.48 8.16 -22.29
C VAL A 3 -7.59 8.55 -21.32
N LEU A 4 -8.70 7.81 -21.37
CA LEU A 4 -9.77 7.91 -20.38
C LEU A 4 -9.54 6.92 -19.25
N VAL A 5 -9.19 7.40 -18.08
CA VAL A 5 -9.02 6.59 -16.86
C VAL A 5 -10.36 6.49 -16.13
N ILE A 6 -10.82 5.27 -15.82
CA ILE A 6 -12.07 5.03 -15.08
C ILE A 6 -11.72 4.37 -13.75
N GLY A 7 -12.20 4.93 -12.64
CA GLY A 7 -11.96 4.39 -11.31
C GLY A 7 -13.13 4.53 -10.35
N SER A 8 -13.15 3.70 -9.30
CA SER A 8 -14.15 3.79 -8.22
C SER A 8 -13.92 4.99 -7.31
N VAL A 9 -12.68 5.46 -7.26
CA VAL A 9 -12.22 6.54 -6.38
C VAL A 9 -11.18 7.36 -7.13
N TYR A 10 -11.21 8.66 -6.94
CA TYR A 10 -10.17 9.61 -7.33
C TYR A 10 -10.25 10.80 -6.37
N PRO A 11 -9.15 11.48 -6.03
CA PRO A 11 -9.14 12.57 -5.05
C PRO A 11 -10.27 13.57 -5.24
N ARG A 12 -10.84 14.04 -4.12
CA ARG A 12 -11.99 14.97 -4.10
C ARG A 12 -11.55 16.43 -4.10
N PHE A 13 -10.37 16.69 -3.55
CA PHE A 13 -9.71 18.00 -3.44
C PHE A 13 -8.19 17.81 -3.43
N GLN A 14 -7.45 18.90 -3.45
CA GLN A 14 -6.00 18.87 -3.64
C GLN A 14 -5.25 18.06 -2.56
N GLU A 15 -5.66 18.16 -1.31
CA GLU A 15 -5.03 17.49 -0.16
C GLU A 15 -5.64 16.12 0.14
N ASP A 16 -6.55 15.62 -0.72
CA ASP A 16 -7.17 14.32 -0.50
C ASP A 16 -6.18 13.19 -0.73
N ALA A 17 -5.82 12.50 0.34
CA ALA A 17 -4.90 11.37 0.33
C ALA A 17 -5.54 10.04 -0.12
N GLU A 18 -6.78 10.06 -0.65
CA GLU A 18 -7.45 8.84 -1.06
C GLU A 18 -6.88 8.32 -2.39
N VAL A 19 -6.40 7.08 -2.40
CA VAL A 19 -5.79 6.39 -3.56
C VAL A 19 -4.61 7.18 -4.17
N PRO A 20 -3.60 7.53 -3.36
CA PRO A 20 -2.49 8.39 -3.81
C PRO A 20 -1.76 7.82 -5.03
N TRP A 21 -1.56 6.51 -5.11
CA TRP A 21 -0.91 5.85 -6.24
C TRP A 21 -1.63 6.08 -7.59
N LEU A 22 -2.96 6.21 -7.63
CA LEU A 22 -3.67 6.48 -8.88
C LEU A 22 -3.48 7.94 -9.32
N ARG A 23 -3.47 8.88 -8.36
CA ARG A 23 -3.14 10.29 -8.60
C ARG A 23 -1.73 10.42 -9.16
N THR A 24 -0.75 9.79 -8.50
CA THR A 24 0.65 9.79 -8.93
C THR A 24 0.81 9.15 -10.32
N SER A 25 0.18 8.00 -10.57
CA SER A 25 0.16 7.37 -11.91
C SER A 25 -0.36 8.31 -13.00
N VAL A 26 -1.46 9.01 -12.74
CA VAL A 26 -2.02 9.99 -13.69
C VAL A 26 -1.07 11.16 -13.91
N ALA A 27 -0.41 11.66 -12.85
CA ALA A 27 0.57 12.74 -12.96
C ALA A 27 1.76 12.34 -13.84
N HIS A 28 2.34 11.16 -13.64
CA HIS A 28 3.45 10.65 -14.46
C HIS A 28 3.03 10.38 -15.90
N LEU A 29 1.84 9.85 -16.17
CA LEU A 29 1.31 9.72 -17.53
C LEU A 29 1.22 11.09 -18.24
N LYS A 30 0.79 12.13 -17.53
CA LYS A 30 0.74 13.49 -18.06
C LYS A 30 2.15 14.06 -18.33
N LYS A 31 3.09 13.88 -17.38
CA LYS A 31 4.51 14.25 -17.56
C LYS A 31 5.10 13.59 -18.81
N ALA A 32 4.70 12.36 -19.13
CA ALA A 32 5.06 11.64 -20.34
C ALA A 32 4.28 12.07 -21.62
N GLY A 33 3.52 13.16 -21.57
CA GLY A 33 2.82 13.73 -22.73
C GLY A 33 1.49 13.07 -23.09
N ILE A 34 0.89 12.30 -22.16
CA ILE A 34 -0.44 11.70 -22.36
C ILE A 34 -1.53 12.70 -21.90
N GLU A 35 -2.48 13.01 -22.77
CA GLU A 35 -3.66 13.78 -22.40
C GLU A 35 -4.66 12.88 -21.67
N ILE A 36 -5.02 13.24 -20.43
CA ILE A 36 -5.84 12.38 -19.55
C ILE A 36 -7.09 13.10 -19.10
N GLN A 37 -8.22 12.39 -19.16
CA GLN A 37 -9.40 12.67 -18.38
C GLN A 37 -9.70 11.50 -17.45
N VAL A 38 -10.23 11.80 -16.27
CA VAL A 38 -10.66 10.78 -15.30
C VAL A 38 -12.20 10.75 -15.27
N LEU A 39 -12.77 9.56 -15.23
CA LEU A 39 -14.18 9.32 -14.95
C LEU A 39 -14.30 8.61 -13.60
N ALA A 40 -14.90 9.27 -12.63
CA ALA A 40 -15.11 8.73 -11.29
C ALA A 40 -16.52 9.08 -10.77
N PRO A 41 -17.06 8.34 -9.79
CA PRO A 41 -18.37 8.67 -9.21
C PRO A 41 -18.31 9.98 -8.43
N ALA A 42 -19.45 10.66 -8.35
CA ALA A 42 -19.64 11.75 -7.41
C ALA A 42 -19.65 11.23 -5.97
N TYR A 43 -19.23 12.07 -5.03
CA TYR A 43 -19.29 11.83 -3.60
C TYR A 43 -19.95 13.03 -2.92
N LYS A 44 -21.04 12.79 -2.19
CA LYS A 44 -21.82 13.84 -1.49
C LYS A 44 -22.13 15.08 -2.34
N GLY A 45 -22.47 14.87 -3.62
CA GLY A 45 -22.82 15.94 -4.54
C GLY A 45 -21.66 16.61 -5.26
N LEU A 46 -20.43 16.12 -5.10
CA LEU A 46 -19.24 16.67 -5.75
C LEU A 46 -19.41 16.70 -7.28
N LYS A 47 -19.22 17.88 -7.86
CA LYS A 47 -19.28 18.11 -9.30
C LYS A 47 -17.94 17.81 -9.98
N SER A 48 -17.95 17.71 -11.31
CA SER A 48 -16.73 17.66 -12.11
C SER A 48 -15.86 18.89 -11.87
N HIS A 49 -14.54 18.68 -11.76
CA HIS A 49 -13.58 19.70 -11.42
C HIS A 49 -12.18 19.26 -11.88
N ASP A 50 -11.20 20.15 -11.76
CA ASP A 50 -9.82 19.84 -12.12
C ASP A 50 -8.97 19.63 -10.87
N ILE A 51 -8.11 18.61 -10.90
CA ILE A 51 -7.09 18.33 -9.88
C ILE A 51 -5.75 18.13 -10.61
N ASP A 52 -4.71 18.83 -10.19
CA ASP A 52 -3.37 18.79 -10.80
C ASP A 52 -3.42 18.99 -12.34
N GLY A 53 -4.31 19.88 -12.79
CA GLY A 53 -4.57 20.11 -14.20
C GLY A 53 -5.18 18.92 -14.94
N THR A 54 -5.73 17.92 -14.24
CA THR A 54 -6.45 16.78 -14.82
C THR A 54 -7.93 16.98 -14.63
N HIS A 55 -8.70 16.92 -15.74
CA HIS A 55 -10.15 17.04 -15.67
C HIS A 55 -10.77 15.76 -15.13
N VAL A 56 -11.47 15.86 -13.98
CA VAL A 56 -12.16 14.76 -13.30
C VAL A 56 -13.66 14.88 -13.56
N ASN A 57 -14.17 14.01 -14.43
CA ASN A 57 -15.60 13.90 -14.72
C ASN A 57 -16.28 13.11 -13.60
N ARG A 58 -17.18 13.75 -12.84
CA ARG A 58 -17.95 13.12 -11.76
C ARG A 58 -19.35 12.75 -12.25
N PHE A 59 -19.67 11.45 -12.29
CA PHE A 59 -21.03 11.03 -12.61
C PHE A 59 -21.89 10.90 -11.35
N ARG A 60 -23.06 11.52 -11.38
CA ARG A 60 -24.07 11.44 -10.33
C ARG A 60 -24.81 10.11 -10.43
N TYR A 61 -25.07 9.43 -9.31
CA TYR A 61 -25.78 8.14 -9.30
C TYR A 61 -26.88 8.07 -8.24
N ALA A 62 -27.01 9.13 -7.43
CA ALA A 62 -28.03 9.24 -6.40
C ALA A 62 -28.23 10.72 -6.01
N PRO A 63 -29.20 11.06 -5.14
CA PRO A 63 -29.21 12.32 -4.42
C PRO A 63 -27.89 12.53 -3.64
N ALA A 64 -27.42 13.77 -3.51
CA ALA A 64 -26.10 14.10 -2.96
C ALA A 64 -25.74 13.36 -1.65
N ASN A 65 -26.66 13.33 -0.70
CA ASN A 65 -26.44 12.68 0.60
C ASN A 65 -26.37 11.16 0.54
N TRP A 66 -26.76 10.54 -0.57
CA TRP A 66 -26.72 9.10 -0.79
C TRP A 66 -25.51 8.67 -1.64
N GLU A 67 -24.79 9.61 -2.23
CA GLU A 67 -23.55 9.36 -2.98
C GLU A 67 -22.37 9.05 -2.05
N ILE A 68 -22.49 7.96 -1.31
CA ILE A 68 -21.51 7.52 -0.31
C ILE A 68 -20.98 6.10 -0.56
N LEU A 69 -21.32 5.51 -1.73
CA LEU A 69 -20.99 4.11 -2.04
C LEU A 69 -19.47 3.86 -2.12
N THR A 70 -18.75 4.82 -2.65
CA THR A 70 -17.29 4.76 -2.82
C THR A 70 -16.61 5.74 -1.85
N HIS A 71 -15.28 5.78 -1.84
CA HIS A 71 -14.44 6.58 -0.92
C HIS A 71 -14.45 6.07 0.54
N GLU A 72 -13.49 6.49 1.33
CA GLU A 72 -13.29 6.10 2.73
C GLU A 72 -13.07 4.59 2.94
N GLU A 73 -14.10 3.79 3.23
CA GLU A 73 -13.98 2.35 3.53
C GLU A 73 -14.08 1.44 2.30
N GLY A 74 -14.45 2.01 1.14
CA GLY A 74 -14.72 1.26 -0.09
C GLY A 74 -16.09 0.57 -0.14
N ALA A 75 -16.59 0.35 -1.37
CA ALA A 75 -17.95 -0.12 -1.61
C ALA A 75 -18.32 -1.47 -0.95
N PRO A 76 -17.45 -2.51 -0.93
CA PRO A 76 -17.81 -3.78 -0.31
C PRO A 76 -18.05 -3.71 1.20
N SER A 77 -17.28 -2.89 1.92
CA SER A 77 -17.43 -2.69 3.37
C SER A 77 -18.72 -1.93 3.68
N LYS A 78 -18.95 -0.83 2.96
CA LYS A 78 -20.17 0.00 3.11
C LYS A 78 -21.44 -0.76 2.78
N MET A 79 -21.44 -1.60 1.74
CA MET A 79 -22.60 -2.44 1.39
C MET A 79 -22.86 -3.54 2.44
N ALA A 80 -21.84 -3.96 3.19
CA ALA A 80 -22.01 -4.93 4.28
C ALA A 80 -22.62 -4.26 5.50
N SER A 81 -22.18 -3.05 5.86
CA SER A 81 -22.70 -2.29 7.01
C SER A 81 -24.06 -1.64 6.72
N LYS A 82 -24.32 -1.25 5.45
CA LYS A 82 -25.56 -0.59 5.01
C LYS A 82 -26.13 -1.31 3.76
N PRO A 83 -26.91 -2.39 3.91
CA PRO A 83 -27.37 -3.22 2.77
C PRO A 83 -28.18 -2.48 1.71
N TRP A 84 -28.89 -1.42 2.05
CA TRP A 84 -29.66 -0.61 1.11
C TRP A 84 -28.77 0.06 0.02
N LEU A 85 -27.48 0.27 0.30
CA LEU A 85 -26.53 0.81 -0.68
C LEU A 85 -26.35 -0.10 -1.90
N GLN A 86 -26.73 -1.38 -1.80
CA GLN A 86 -26.70 -2.30 -2.95
C GLN A 86 -27.66 -1.87 -4.06
N LEU A 87 -28.76 -1.21 -3.71
CA LEU A 87 -29.71 -0.65 -4.68
C LEU A 87 -29.08 0.44 -5.56
N LEU A 88 -28.08 1.14 -5.05
CA LEU A 88 -27.36 2.18 -5.78
C LEU A 88 -26.39 1.62 -6.83
N ALA A 89 -26.10 0.33 -6.82
CA ALA A 89 -25.19 -0.28 -7.79
C ALA A 89 -25.73 -0.18 -9.24
N ILE A 90 -27.04 -0.29 -9.42
CA ILE A 90 -27.68 -0.19 -10.74
C ILE A 90 -27.56 1.23 -11.32
N PRO A 91 -28.05 2.28 -10.64
CA PRO A 91 -27.89 3.65 -11.15
C PRO A 91 -26.42 4.07 -11.25
N TYR A 92 -25.52 3.56 -10.39
CA TYR A 92 -24.09 3.76 -10.51
C TYR A 92 -23.54 3.28 -11.87
N ILE A 93 -23.86 2.05 -12.27
CA ILE A 93 -23.42 1.49 -13.55
C ILE A 93 -24.04 2.23 -14.73
N ILE A 94 -25.34 2.48 -14.69
CA ILE A 94 -26.08 3.13 -15.79
C ILE A 94 -25.59 4.56 -16.01
N ASN A 95 -25.50 5.37 -14.97
CA ASN A 95 -25.09 6.77 -15.11
C ASN A 95 -23.59 6.88 -15.43
N GLY A 96 -22.75 6.00 -14.85
CA GLY A 96 -21.35 5.89 -15.24
C GLY A 96 -21.19 5.57 -16.72
N PHE A 97 -21.96 4.61 -17.25
CA PHE A 97 -21.99 4.25 -18.67
C PHE A 97 -22.43 5.40 -19.57
N ILE A 98 -23.53 6.08 -19.23
CA ILE A 98 -24.01 7.25 -19.98
C ILE A 98 -22.95 8.35 -20.02
N GLN A 99 -22.29 8.62 -18.90
CA GLN A 99 -21.23 9.63 -18.84
C GLN A 99 -20.01 9.20 -19.65
N CYS A 100 -19.62 7.93 -19.58
CA CYS A 100 -18.54 7.37 -20.40
C CYS A 100 -18.83 7.54 -21.91
N LEU A 101 -20.07 7.22 -22.35
CA LEU A 101 -20.50 7.44 -23.75
C LEU A 101 -20.38 8.92 -24.15
N ARG A 102 -20.82 9.85 -23.29
CA ARG A 102 -20.74 11.29 -23.56
C ARG A 102 -19.30 11.76 -23.73
N ILE A 103 -18.41 11.32 -22.84
CA ILE A 103 -16.98 11.65 -22.92
C ILE A 103 -16.37 11.08 -24.20
N CYS A 104 -16.59 9.80 -24.50
CA CYS A 104 -16.04 9.15 -25.69
C CYS A 104 -16.54 9.79 -26.98
N ARG A 105 -17.80 10.19 -27.06
CA ARG A 105 -18.36 10.91 -28.21
C ARG A 105 -17.74 12.29 -28.41
N LYS A 106 -17.52 13.03 -27.31
CA LYS A 106 -17.08 14.43 -27.35
C LYS A 106 -15.56 14.56 -27.46
N TRP A 107 -14.81 13.78 -26.65
CA TRP A 107 -13.36 13.90 -26.49
C TRP A 107 -12.57 12.88 -27.30
N ARG A 108 -13.19 11.73 -27.64
CA ARG A 108 -12.61 10.63 -28.44
C ARG A 108 -11.24 10.17 -27.92
N PRO A 109 -11.18 9.49 -26.77
CA PRO A 109 -9.93 8.92 -26.26
C PRO A 109 -9.42 7.82 -27.21
N ASP A 110 -8.10 7.67 -27.28
CA ASP A 110 -7.43 6.61 -28.02
C ASP A 110 -7.46 5.28 -27.24
N VAL A 111 -7.56 5.34 -25.91
CA VAL A 111 -7.63 4.16 -25.01
C VAL A 111 -8.56 4.47 -23.84
N ILE A 112 -9.32 3.47 -23.40
CA ILE A 112 -10.05 3.48 -22.13
C ILE A 112 -9.32 2.55 -21.16
N HIS A 113 -8.86 3.07 -20.03
CA HIS A 113 -8.18 2.30 -18.98
C HIS A 113 -9.04 2.23 -17.71
N ALA A 114 -9.67 1.08 -17.48
CA ALA A 114 -10.57 0.85 -16.36
C ALA A 114 -9.87 0.13 -15.20
N HIS A 115 -9.73 0.83 -14.07
CA HIS A 115 -9.28 0.27 -12.81
C HIS A 115 -10.45 -0.38 -12.07
N TRP A 116 -10.16 -1.43 -11.26
CA TRP A 116 -11.17 -2.26 -10.59
C TRP A 116 -12.26 -2.73 -11.58
N PRO A 117 -11.93 -3.71 -12.46
CA PRO A 117 -12.77 -4.08 -13.60
C PRO A 117 -14.23 -4.38 -13.28
N PHE A 118 -14.56 -4.79 -12.05
CA PHE A 118 -15.96 -4.89 -11.64
C PHE A 118 -16.31 -3.76 -10.66
N PRO A 119 -17.27 -2.87 -11.01
CA PRO A 119 -18.14 -2.89 -12.20
C PRO A 119 -17.63 -2.05 -13.40
N HIS A 120 -16.42 -1.44 -13.36
CA HIS A 120 -16.01 -0.38 -14.29
C HIS A 120 -15.81 -0.87 -15.73
N ALA A 121 -15.49 -2.14 -15.94
CA ALA A 121 -15.46 -2.71 -17.27
C ALA A 121 -16.83 -2.55 -17.98
N TYR A 122 -17.94 -2.68 -17.24
CA TYR A 122 -19.29 -2.53 -17.78
C TYR A 122 -19.67 -1.08 -18.07
N ILE A 123 -19.11 -0.14 -17.31
CA ILE A 123 -19.19 1.30 -17.58
C ILE A 123 -18.48 1.62 -18.90
N ALA A 124 -17.34 0.99 -19.16
CA ALA A 124 -16.49 1.24 -20.32
C ALA A 124 -16.91 0.51 -21.58
N LEU A 125 -17.35 -0.75 -21.46
CA LEU A 125 -17.45 -1.71 -22.57
C LEU A 125 -18.36 -1.26 -23.71
N GLY A 126 -19.49 -0.66 -23.40
CA GLY A 126 -20.42 -0.20 -24.44
C GLY A 126 -19.84 0.95 -25.27
N ALA A 127 -19.17 1.92 -24.62
CA ALA A 127 -18.47 2.99 -25.30
C ALA A 127 -17.28 2.48 -26.10
N ALA A 128 -16.49 1.58 -25.52
CA ALA A 128 -15.34 0.94 -26.17
C ALA A 128 -15.76 0.27 -27.49
N LYS A 129 -16.84 -0.52 -27.46
CA LYS A 129 -17.38 -1.19 -28.67
C LYS A 129 -17.96 -0.21 -29.68
N LEU A 130 -18.78 0.73 -29.22
CA LEU A 130 -19.49 1.67 -30.12
C LEU A 130 -18.51 2.57 -30.89
N PHE A 131 -17.47 3.05 -30.21
CA PHE A 131 -16.48 3.96 -30.79
C PHE A 131 -15.19 3.26 -31.25
N LYS A 132 -15.13 1.92 -31.15
CA LYS A 132 -13.95 1.09 -31.47
C LYS A 132 -12.69 1.55 -30.74
N ILE A 133 -12.84 1.89 -29.44
CA ILE A 133 -11.73 2.32 -28.60
C ILE A 133 -11.21 1.09 -27.82
N PRO A 134 -9.90 0.82 -27.83
CA PRO A 134 -9.31 -0.26 -27.04
C PRO A 134 -9.61 -0.12 -25.55
N LEU A 135 -10.01 -1.22 -24.91
CA LEU A 135 -10.27 -1.31 -23.47
C LEU A 135 -9.11 -2.02 -22.77
N VAL A 136 -8.53 -1.36 -21.80
CA VAL A 136 -7.52 -1.90 -20.88
C VAL A 136 -8.15 -2.08 -19.52
N LEU A 137 -7.94 -3.23 -18.87
CA LEU A 137 -8.43 -3.53 -17.53
C LEU A 137 -7.25 -3.64 -16.56
N ASN A 138 -7.32 -2.96 -15.42
CA ASN A 138 -6.30 -3.04 -14.37
C ASN A 138 -6.90 -3.60 -13.07
N PHE A 139 -6.37 -4.75 -12.66
CA PHE A 139 -6.77 -5.48 -11.46
C PHE A 139 -5.89 -5.13 -10.27
N HIS A 140 -6.52 -4.91 -9.11
CA HIS A 140 -5.87 -4.54 -7.86
C HIS A 140 -6.02 -5.60 -6.75
N GLY A 141 -6.69 -6.73 -7.06
CA GLY A 141 -6.90 -7.86 -6.15
C GLY A 141 -8.25 -7.84 -5.42
N ALA A 142 -8.79 -6.68 -5.07
CA ALA A 142 -10.06 -6.56 -4.34
C ALA A 142 -11.26 -7.16 -5.09
N GLU A 143 -11.27 -7.08 -6.41
CA GLU A 143 -12.31 -7.66 -7.30
C GLU A 143 -12.32 -9.18 -7.24
N LEU A 144 -11.15 -9.77 -7.09
CA LEU A 144 -10.99 -11.22 -7.03
C LEU A 144 -11.49 -11.78 -5.70
N LEU A 145 -11.40 -11.00 -4.61
CA LEU A 145 -12.02 -11.33 -3.33
C LEU A 145 -13.55 -11.31 -3.41
N LEU A 146 -14.11 -10.41 -4.23
CA LEU A 146 -15.55 -10.34 -4.41
C LEU A 146 -16.12 -11.63 -5.03
N ILE A 147 -15.38 -12.31 -5.92
CA ILE A 147 -15.79 -13.60 -6.51
C ILE A 147 -16.04 -14.66 -5.42
N ARG A 148 -15.24 -14.67 -4.36
CA ARG A 148 -15.39 -15.63 -3.26
C ARG A 148 -16.67 -15.40 -2.47
N LYS A 149 -17.04 -14.14 -2.26
CA LYS A 149 -18.26 -13.75 -1.55
C LYS A 149 -19.50 -13.87 -2.44
N LYS A 150 -19.36 -13.62 -3.76
CA LYS A 150 -20.46 -13.57 -4.73
C LYS A 150 -20.06 -14.32 -6.00
N LYS A 151 -20.32 -15.64 -6.04
CA LYS A 151 -19.92 -16.53 -7.16
C LYS A 151 -20.41 -16.06 -8.53
N TRP A 152 -21.56 -15.36 -8.60
CA TRP A 152 -22.10 -14.80 -9.84
C TRP A 152 -21.23 -13.69 -10.48
N VAL A 153 -20.30 -13.11 -9.74
CA VAL A 153 -19.33 -12.12 -10.27
C VAL A 153 -18.30 -12.79 -11.20
N LYS A 154 -17.98 -14.08 -10.96
CA LYS A 154 -16.97 -14.79 -11.76
C LYS A 154 -17.28 -14.84 -13.27
N PRO A 155 -18.48 -15.24 -13.75
CA PRO A 155 -18.80 -15.23 -15.17
C PRO A 155 -18.79 -13.81 -15.75
N LEU A 156 -19.19 -12.80 -15.00
CA LEU A 156 -19.12 -11.42 -15.45
C LEU A 156 -17.66 -11.00 -15.66
N LEU A 157 -16.78 -11.21 -14.67
CA LEU A 157 -15.36 -10.89 -14.85
C LEU A 157 -14.73 -11.70 -15.98
N LYS A 158 -15.06 -12.98 -16.13
CA LYS A 158 -14.60 -13.81 -17.26
C LYS A 158 -15.00 -13.22 -18.61
N PHE A 159 -16.22 -12.70 -18.72
CA PHE A 159 -16.69 -12.02 -19.93
C PHE A 159 -15.93 -10.71 -20.15
N ALA A 160 -15.83 -9.84 -19.13
CA ALA A 160 -15.15 -8.55 -19.23
C ALA A 160 -13.68 -8.72 -19.64
N ILE A 161 -12.95 -9.65 -19.02
CA ILE A 161 -11.56 -10.00 -19.39
C ILE A 161 -11.45 -10.38 -20.85
N GLY A 162 -12.44 -11.13 -21.39
CA GLY A 162 -12.44 -11.54 -22.79
C GLY A 162 -12.78 -10.45 -23.80
N GLN A 163 -13.23 -9.28 -23.33
CA GLN A 163 -13.51 -8.13 -24.18
C GLN A 163 -12.38 -7.09 -24.15
N ALA A 164 -11.44 -7.22 -23.21
CA ALA A 164 -10.31 -6.31 -23.09
C ALA A 164 -9.20 -6.64 -24.10
N GLN A 165 -8.56 -5.62 -24.64
CA GLN A 165 -7.38 -5.74 -25.51
C GLN A 165 -6.09 -5.91 -24.72
N ALA A 166 -6.04 -5.42 -23.45
CA ALA A 166 -4.97 -5.70 -22.52
C ALA A 166 -5.49 -5.81 -21.09
N VAL A 167 -4.79 -6.60 -20.28
CA VAL A 167 -5.10 -6.82 -18.87
C VAL A 167 -3.85 -6.61 -18.04
N PHE A 168 -3.92 -5.69 -17.09
CA PHE A 168 -2.89 -5.45 -16.10
C PHE A 168 -3.26 -6.05 -14.74
N ALA A 169 -2.24 -6.43 -13.99
CA ALA A 169 -2.34 -6.83 -12.59
C ALA A 169 -1.23 -6.14 -11.78
N ASN A 170 -1.50 -5.82 -10.52
CA ASN A 170 -0.52 -5.20 -9.64
C ASN A 170 0.59 -6.17 -9.15
N SER A 171 0.42 -7.49 -9.37
CA SER A 171 1.38 -8.52 -8.96
C SER A 171 1.21 -9.81 -9.75
N SER A 172 2.23 -10.67 -9.73
CA SER A 172 2.16 -12.02 -10.31
C SER A 172 1.10 -12.90 -9.64
N PHE A 173 0.92 -12.73 -8.33
CA PHE A 173 -0.13 -13.38 -7.57
C PHE A 173 -1.53 -13.01 -8.07
N THR A 174 -1.78 -11.72 -8.28
CA THR A 174 -3.03 -11.24 -8.88
C THR A 174 -3.19 -11.74 -10.31
N ALA A 175 -2.12 -11.71 -11.12
CA ALA A 175 -2.11 -12.21 -12.48
C ALA A 175 -2.43 -13.72 -12.55
N GLY A 176 -1.88 -14.52 -11.64
CA GLY A 176 -2.21 -15.96 -11.53
C GLY A 176 -3.68 -16.22 -11.27
N LYS A 177 -4.30 -15.43 -10.39
CA LYS A 177 -5.75 -15.51 -10.12
C LYS A 177 -6.60 -15.12 -11.33
N ILE A 178 -6.18 -14.11 -12.12
CA ILE A 178 -6.86 -13.70 -13.35
C ILE A 178 -6.79 -14.82 -14.39
N LYS A 179 -5.60 -15.38 -14.60
CA LYS A 179 -5.39 -16.52 -15.53
C LYS A 179 -6.24 -17.73 -15.17
N ALA A 180 -6.48 -17.99 -13.87
CA ALA A 180 -7.40 -19.03 -13.39
C ALA A 180 -8.89 -18.76 -13.70
N ILE A 181 -9.29 -17.50 -13.96
CA ILE A 181 -10.64 -17.15 -14.41
C ILE A 181 -10.75 -17.29 -15.93
N ARG A 182 -9.77 -16.78 -16.65
CA ARG A 182 -9.66 -16.83 -18.10
C ARG A 182 -8.19 -16.84 -18.50
N ASN A 183 -7.78 -17.80 -19.34
CA ASN A 183 -6.42 -17.84 -19.85
C ASN A 183 -6.21 -16.69 -20.86
N VAL A 184 -5.54 -15.64 -20.40
CA VAL A 184 -5.17 -14.44 -21.18
C VAL A 184 -3.77 -14.01 -20.79
N ASN A 185 -3.11 -13.25 -21.66
CA ASN A 185 -1.88 -12.58 -21.27
C ASN A 185 -2.22 -11.48 -20.24
N VAL A 186 -1.50 -11.48 -19.13
CA VAL A 186 -1.63 -10.48 -18.06
C VAL A 186 -0.26 -9.86 -17.85
N GLU A 187 -0.19 -8.56 -18.04
CA GLU A 187 1.02 -7.76 -17.81
C GLU A 187 1.06 -7.27 -16.38
N CYS A 188 2.21 -7.38 -15.70
CA CYS A 188 2.37 -6.87 -14.36
C CYS A 188 2.65 -5.37 -14.41
N SER A 189 1.79 -4.60 -13.74
CA SER A 189 1.92 -3.16 -13.54
C SER A 189 1.77 -2.88 -12.04
N PRO A 190 2.87 -2.98 -11.25
CA PRO A 190 2.85 -2.72 -9.83
C PRO A 190 2.60 -1.23 -9.56
N TYR A 191 2.53 -0.87 -8.28
CA TYR A 191 2.57 0.53 -7.87
C TYR A 191 4.02 0.96 -7.67
N GLY A 192 4.33 2.20 -8.02
CA GLY A 192 5.57 2.85 -7.63
C GLY A 192 5.48 3.35 -6.18
N THR A 193 6.59 3.86 -5.68
CA THR A 193 6.61 4.55 -4.40
C THR A 193 5.73 5.80 -4.44
N THR A 194 5.06 6.11 -3.33
CA THR A 194 4.31 7.37 -3.17
C THR A 194 5.16 8.47 -2.51
N LEU A 195 6.39 8.13 -2.14
CA LEU A 195 7.36 9.09 -1.62
C LEU A 195 7.94 9.90 -2.79
N GLU A 196 8.07 11.20 -2.61
CA GLU A 196 8.76 12.05 -3.60
C GLU A 196 10.19 11.54 -3.81
N THR A 197 10.53 11.21 -5.05
CA THR A 197 11.88 10.74 -5.39
C THR A 197 12.91 11.87 -5.22
N ARG A 198 14.19 11.50 -5.06
CA ARG A 198 15.28 12.48 -4.94
C ARG A 198 15.36 13.43 -6.14
N ASP A 199 15.00 12.95 -7.33
CA ASP A 199 15.05 13.73 -8.56
C ASP A 199 13.92 14.76 -8.63
N GLU A 200 12.71 14.40 -8.20
CA GLU A 200 11.60 15.37 -8.08
C GLU A 200 11.90 16.47 -7.04
N ARG A 201 12.61 16.15 -5.97
CA ARG A 201 13.11 17.12 -4.99
C ARG A 201 14.21 18.05 -5.55
N ARG A 202 14.97 17.65 -6.57
CA ARG A 202 15.93 18.51 -7.27
C ARG A 202 15.24 19.45 -8.25
N GLU A 203 14.31 18.94 -9.06
CA GLU A 203 13.57 19.75 -10.05
C GLU A 203 12.76 20.87 -9.38
N THR A 204 12.10 20.60 -8.22
CA THR A 204 11.37 21.64 -7.47
C THR A 204 12.24 22.68 -6.77
N ARG A 205 13.55 22.41 -6.59
CA ARG A 205 14.52 23.38 -6.05
C ARG A 205 15.08 24.34 -7.08
N ASP A 206 15.23 23.91 -8.32
CA ASP A 206 15.81 24.74 -9.37
C ASP A 206 14.83 25.80 -9.92
N ASP A 207 13.51 25.61 -9.70
CA ASP A 207 12.46 26.56 -10.11
C ASP A 207 12.17 27.68 -9.08
N CYS A 208 12.80 27.67 -7.91
CA CYS A 208 12.64 28.71 -6.90
C CYS A 208 13.76 29.76 -6.97
N HIS A 209 13.63 30.75 -7.86
CA HIS A 209 14.37 32.01 -7.73
C HIS A 209 13.72 32.91 -6.65
N PRO A 210 14.49 33.59 -5.81
CA PRO A 210 13.95 34.33 -4.66
C PRO A 210 13.39 35.69 -5.06
N GLY A 211 12.08 35.80 -5.06
CA GLY A 211 11.36 37.07 -5.10
C GLY A 211 10.68 37.34 -3.77
N LEU A 212 11.11 38.37 -3.09
CA LEU A 212 10.60 38.90 -1.82
C LEU A 212 9.07 39.11 -1.81
N VAL A 213 8.38 38.65 -0.76
CA VAL A 213 7.14 39.31 -0.25
C VAL A 213 6.95 39.02 1.24
N PRO A 214 6.44 40.00 2.03
CA PRO A 214 6.43 39.97 3.49
C PRO A 214 5.15 39.38 4.09
N GLY A 215 5.34 38.83 5.28
CA GLY A 215 4.47 38.47 6.39
C GLY A 215 2.95 38.48 6.27
N ARG A 216 2.36 37.34 6.66
CA ARG A 216 0.99 37.31 7.23
C ARG A 216 0.88 36.25 8.32
N GLU A 217 0.34 36.67 9.45
CA GLU A 217 0.12 35.90 10.68
C GLU A 217 -0.89 34.77 10.47
N THR A 218 -0.62 33.62 11.08
CA THR A 218 -1.50 32.44 11.10
C THR A 218 -2.38 32.44 12.35
N LYS A 219 -3.68 32.22 12.15
CA LYS A 219 -4.63 31.89 13.22
C LYS A 219 -4.65 30.39 13.46
N GLU A 220 -4.60 30.01 14.73
CA GLU A 220 -4.71 28.64 15.22
C GLU A 220 -6.10 28.06 15.04
N GLY A 221 -6.16 26.76 14.75
CA GLY A 221 -7.25 25.86 15.10
C GLY A 221 -8.12 25.33 13.97
N GLU A 222 -7.64 24.30 13.28
CA GLU A 222 -8.53 23.29 12.67
C GLU A 222 -7.77 21.97 12.46
N SER A 223 -8.40 20.87 12.90
CA SER A 223 -7.85 19.51 12.84
C SER A 223 -7.82 18.97 11.42
N LEU A 224 -6.64 18.65 10.89
CA LEU A 224 -6.39 18.09 9.56
C LEU A 224 -6.58 16.57 9.52
N PRO A 225 -7.10 16.01 8.42
CA PRO A 225 -7.18 14.57 8.21
C PRO A 225 -5.83 13.97 7.82
N LEU A 226 -5.65 12.69 8.16
CA LEU A 226 -4.46 11.86 7.95
C LEU A 226 -3.92 11.91 6.50
N ALA A 227 -2.80 12.59 6.31
CA ALA A 227 -1.96 12.45 5.13
C ALA A 227 -1.11 11.17 5.20
N SER A 228 -0.80 10.57 4.06
CA SER A 228 0.15 9.46 3.96
C SER A 228 1.57 9.91 4.32
N ALA A 229 2.47 8.97 4.61
CA ALA A 229 3.88 9.24 4.94
C ALA A 229 4.62 10.12 3.90
N ALA A 230 4.10 10.21 2.67
CA ALA A 230 4.64 11.02 1.59
C ALA A 230 4.77 12.53 1.93
N ASN A 231 3.85 13.08 2.74
CA ASN A 231 3.88 14.50 3.08
C ASN A 231 4.84 14.85 4.23
N ALA A 232 5.40 13.86 4.92
CA ALA A 232 6.29 14.08 6.06
C ALA A 232 7.77 14.30 5.67
N ALA A 233 8.14 14.01 4.41
CA ALA A 233 9.54 14.07 3.96
C ALA A 233 10.02 15.49 3.57
N SER A 234 9.17 16.52 3.61
CA SER A 234 9.50 17.90 3.18
C SER A 234 10.24 18.76 4.21
N ALA A 235 10.54 18.25 5.41
CA ALA A 235 11.38 18.96 6.38
C ALA A 235 12.86 18.78 6.03
N THR A 236 13.47 19.84 5.53
CA THR A 236 14.83 19.94 4.97
C THR A 236 15.95 19.66 5.96
N PRO A 237 17.00 18.91 5.54
CA PRO A 237 18.38 19.15 5.97
C PRO A 237 19.20 19.82 4.86
N SER A 238 20.06 20.75 5.28
CA SER A 238 20.98 21.54 4.46
C SER A 238 22.08 20.71 3.79
N SER A 239 22.41 21.15 2.56
CA SER A 239 23.65 20.98 1.77
C SER A 239 24.61 19.80 2.04
N GLY A 240 24.81 19.00 0.99
CA GLY A 240 26.14 18.47 0.67
C GLY A 240 26.49 17.09 1.16
N ASP A 241 25.57 16.12 1.27
CA ASP A 241 25.96 14.78 1.73
C ASP A 241 25.59 13.69 0.73
N THR A 242 26.61 12.90 0.39
CA THR A 242 26.55 11.50 -0.05
C THR A 242 25.47 10.76 0.73
N PRO A 243 24.75 9.76 0.16
CA PRO A 243 23.75 9.02 0.90
C PRO A 243 24.38 8.43 2.15
N GLN A 244 24.08 9.00 3.30
CA GLN A 244 24.45 8.37 4.57
C GLN A 244 23.76 7.00 4.60
N LEU A 245 24.58 5.97 4.67
CA LEU A 245 24.21 4.64 5.13
C LEU A 245 23.36 4.80 6.42
N PRO A 246 22.40 3.92 6.68
CA PRO A 246 21.59 4.01 7.89
C PRO A 246 22.52 4.22 9.07
N VAL A 247 22.26 5.28 9.82
CA VAL A 247 23.06 5.62 11.00
C VAL A 247 23.06 4.38 11.89
N LEU A 248 24.22 3.74 12.05
CA LEU A 248 24.42 2.73 13.06
C LEU A 248 24.04 3.39 14.38
N HIS A 249 22.92 2.97 14.94
CA HIS A 249 22.40 3.53 16.19
C HIS A 249 23.45 3.44 17.30
N PRO A 250 23.49 4.38 18.25
CA PRO A 250 24.46 4.35 19.33
C PRO A 250 24.45 2.99 20.03
N VAL A 251 25.64 2.50 20.41
CA VAL A 251 25.96 1.16 20.93
C VAL A 251 25.05 0.69 22.09
N ASN A 252 24.16 1.53 22.61
CA ASN A 252 23.25 1.24 23.73
C ASN A 252 21.75 1.34 23.37
N SER A 253 21.36 1.40 22.07
CA SER A 253 19.94 1.42 21.69
C SER A 253 19.47 0.03 21.26
N LYS A 254 18.26 -0.36 21.67
CA LYS A 254 17.66 -1.62 21.27
C LYS A 254 17.45 -1.67 19.74
N PHE A 255 17.60 -2.87 19.16
CA PHE A 255 17.26 -3.12 17.75
C PHE A 255 15.75 -3.02 17.55
N LYS A 256 15.33 -2.01 16.79
CA LYS A 256 13.93 -1.59 16.65
C LYS A 256 13.29 -2.22 15.43
N ILE A 257 12.27 -3.05 15.65
CA ILE A 257 11.48 -3.74 14.64
C ILE A 257 10.19 -2.95 14.41
N LEU A 258 9.96 -2.45 13.20
CA LEU A 258 8.83 -1.60 12.86
C LEU A 258 7.80 -2.34 12.00
N PHE A 259 6.56 -2.33 12.43
CA PHE A 259 5.39 -2.68 11.62
C PHE A 259 4.52 -1.44 11.43
N VAL A 260 4.07 -1.20 10.19
CA VAL A 260 3.11 -0.13 9.86
C VAL A 260 1.95 -0.72 9.06
N GLY A 261 0.72 -0.53 9.54
CA GLY A 261 -0.43 -0.97 8.78
C GLY A 261 -1.73 -1.12 9.56
N ARG A 262 -2.78 -1.56 8.87
CA ARG A 262 -4.08 -1.85 9.50
C ARG A 262 -4.00 -3.11 10.36
N HIS A 263 -4.60 -3.09 11.54
CA HIS A 263 -4.67 -4.24 12.44
C HIS A 263 -5.83 -5.16 12.03
N ILE A 264 -5.58 -5.97 10.99
CA ILE A 264 -6.51 -6.96 10.42
C ILE A 264 -5.80 -8.30 10.27
N GLU A 265 -6.56 -9.40 10.20
CA GLU A 265 -6.07 -10.77 10.28
C GLU A 265 -4.93 -11.05 9.27
N ARG A 266 -5.13 -10.69 7.99
CA ARG A 266 -4.15 -10.99 6.93
C ARG A 266 -2.79 -10.30 7.10
N LYS A 267 -2.68 -9.26 7.96
CA LYS A 267 -1.41 -8.60 8.27
C LYS A 267 -0.54 -9.39 9.25
N GLY A 268 -1.07 -10.43 9.88
CA GLY A 268 -0.31 -11.42 10.65
C GLY A 268 0.35 -10.90 11.92
N ILE A 269 -0.04 -9.71 12.44
CA ILE A 269 0.58 -9.04 13.60
C ILE A 269 0.66 -9.97 14.82
N ARG A 270 -0.30 -10.88 14.99
CA ARG A 270 -0.29 -11.85 16.09
C ARG A 270 0.99 -12.71 16.11
N TYR A 271 1.53 -13.05 14.94
CA TYR A 271 2.75 -13.86 14.84
C TYR A 271 4.00 -13.03 15.11
N LEU A 272 3.98 -11.72 14.82
CA LEU A 272 5.02 -10.80 15.25
C LEU A 272 5.04 -10.66 16.78
N ILE A 273 3.86 -10.57 17.43
CA ILE A 273 3.73 -10.57 18.88
C ILE A 273 4.28 -11.89 19.45
N GLU A 274 3.95 -13.02 18.85
CA GLU A 274 4.46 -14.33 19.27
C GLU A 274 5.98 -14.44 19.09
N ALA A 275 6.57 -13.83 18.07
CA ALA A 275 8.02 -13.81 17.85
C ALA A 275 8.78 -13.09 18.98
N ALA A 276 8.14 -12.16 19.69
CA ALA A 276 8.74 -11.47 20.84
C ALA A 276 9.22 -12.43 21.94
N LYS A 277 8.60 -13.62 22.05
CA LYS A 277 9.03 -14.66 23.02
C LYS A 277 10.46 -15.16 22.81
N TYR A 278 10.94 -15.05 21.58
CA TYR A 278 12.24 -15.57 21.16
C TYR A 278 13.30 -14.47 21.01
N LEU A 279 12.97 -13.23 21.40
CA LEU A 279 13.81 -12.05 21.28
C LEU A 279 14.14 -11.46 22.66
N PRO A 280 15.43 -11.28 23.03
CA PRO A 280 15.84 -10.67 24.30
C PRO A 280 15.31 -9.24 24.45
N THR A 281 14.77 -8.93 25.65
CA THR A 281 14.16 -7.61 25.89
C THR A 281 15.17 -6.48 26.04
N ASP A 282 16.41 -6.79 26.40
CA ASP A 282 17.50 -5.84 26.48
C ASP A 282 18.00 -5.40 25.09
N LYS A 283 17.85 -6.28 24.09
CA LYS A 283 18.33 -6.06 22.72
C LYS A 283 17.25 -5.61 21.73
N PHE A 284 16.00 -6.02 21.89
CA PHE A 284 14.95 -5.83 20.88
C PHE A 284 13.74 -5.04 21.38
N GLU A 285 13.18 -4.24 20.49
CA GLU A 285 11.92 -3.52 20.68
C GLU A 285 11.03 -3.67 19.44
N ILE A 286 9.76 -4.02 19.62
CA ILE A 286 8.77 -4.13 18.52
C ILE A 286 7.83 -2.94 18.60
N ARG A 287 7.73 -2.20 17.50
CA ARG A 287 6.81 -1.05 17.36
C ARG A 287 5.75 -1.35 16.34
N ILE A 288 4.48 -1.24 16.77
CA ILE A 288 3.30 -1.56 15.97
C ILE A 288 2.50 -0.27 15.75
N VAL A 289 2.61 0.29 14.54
CA VAL A 289 1.95 1.53 14.14
C VAL A 289 0.69 1.22 13.36
N GLY A 290 -0.40 1.91 13.68
CA GLY A 290 -1.67 1.79 13.00
C GLY A 290 -2.84 1.47 13.91
N GLY A 291 -3.89 0.89 13.32
CA GLY A 291 -5.11 0.50 14.05
C GLY A 291 -6.06 -0.30 13.16
N GLY A 292 -7.06 -0.90 13.78
CA GLY A 292 -8.07 -1.69 13.08
C GLY A 292 -8.87 -2.57 14.04
N ASP A 293 -9.71 -3.44 13.48
CA ASP A 293 -10.67 -4.26 14.21
C ASP A 293 -10.03 -5.19 15.26
N LEU A 294 -8.77 -5.58 15.04
CA LEU A 294 -8.05 -6.49 15.93
C LEU A 294 -7.18 -5.79 16.97
N THR A 295 -7.15 -4.45 17.02
CA THR A 295 -6.22 -3.69 17.88
C THR A 295 -6.28 -4.13 19.34
N GLU A 296 -7.48 -4.20 19.93
CA GLU A 296 -7.64 -4.54 21.34
C GLU A 296 -7.26 -6.01 21.62
N GLN A 297 -7.62 -6.92 20.72
CA GLN A 297 -7.22 -8.33 20.84
C GLN A 297 -5.70 -8.50 20.80
N LEU A 298 -5.02 -7.77 19.91
CA LEU A 298 -3.55 -7.80 19.79
C LEU A 298 -2.86 -7.22 21.02
N LYS A 299 -3.40 -6.14 21.59
CA LYS A 299 -2.89 -5.57 22.85
C LYS A 299 -3.04 -6.54 24.02
N GLN A 300 -4.20 -7.23 24.11
CA GLN A 300 -4.42 -8.27 25.13
C GLN A 300 -3.42 -9.42 24.97
N GLN A 301 -3.16 -9.87 23.73
CA GLN A 301 -2.15 -10.90 23.46
C GLN A 301 -0.75 -10.45 23.92
N ALA A 302 -0.36 -9.21 23.66
CA ALA A 302 0.92 -8.64 24.09
C ALA A 302 0.99 -8.54 25.63
N ALA A 303 -0.06 -8.09 26.30
CA ALA A 303 -0.13 -7.99 27.75
C ALA A 303 0.04 -9.34 28.44
N LEU A 304 -0.57 -10.41 27.92
CA LEU A 304 -0.41 -11.77 28.43
C LEU A 304 1.03 -12.28 28.33
N LEU A 305 1.80 -11.82 27.35
CA LEU A 305 3.23 -12.14 27.27
C LEU A 305 4.03 -11.38 28.34
N ASP A 306 3.70 -10.12 28.58
CA ASP A 306 4.36 -9.30 29.59
C ASP A 306 4.07 -9.77 31.03
N GLU A 307 2.86 -10.24 31.33
CA GLU A 307 2.50 -10.86 32.60
C GLU A 307 3.27 -12.16 32.86
N ARG A 308 3.38 -13.02 31.84
CA ARG A 308 4.20 -14.25 31.94
C ARG A 308 5.68 -13.95 32.18
N ARG A 309 6.17 -12.85 31.68
CA ARG A 309 7.52 -12.34 31.93
C ARG A 309 7.71 -12.00 33.41
N LYS A 310 6.83 -11.14 33.98
CA LYS A 310 6.91 -10.72 35.39
C LYS A 310 6.91 -11.89 36.36
N THR A 311 6.01 -12.86 36.14
CA THR A 311 5.93 -14.06 36.98
C THR A 311 7.14 -14.98 36.85
N LYS A 312 7.88 -14.92 35.74
CA LYS A 312 9.12 -15.69 35.56
C LYS A 312 10.29 -14.98 36.23
N ASP A 313 10.46 -13.67 36.02
CA ASP A 313 11.49 -12.85 36.66
C ASP A 313 11.38 -12.96 38.20
N GLU A 314 10.15 -12.97 38.75
CA GLU A 314 9.93 -13.20 40.20
C GLU A 314 10.34 -14.61 40.63
N ARG A 315 10.10 -15.66 39.84
CA ARG A 315 10.54 -17.02 40.14
C ARG A 315 12.05 -17.19 40.07
N ASP A 316 12.70 -16.56 39.07
CA ASP A 316 14.15 -16.62 38.90
C ASP A 316 14.87 -15.86 40.02
N VAL A 317 14.30 -14.79 40.57
CA VAL A 317 14.77 -14.11 41.78
C VAL A 317 14.65 -15.03 42.99
N ILE A 318 13.53 -15.72 43.18
CA ILE A 318 13.32 -16.67 44.30
C ILE A 318 14.24 -17.89 44.18
N LEU A 319 14.47 -18.40 42.95
CA LEU A 319 15.34 -19.57 42.71
C LEU A 319 16.82 -19.22 42.90
N ASN A 320 17.24 -17.98 42.65
CA ASN A 320 18.62 -17.53 42.91
C ASN A 320 18.93 -17.31 44.41
N GLU A 321 17.90 -17.17 45.26
CA GLU A 321 18.02 -17.14 46.70
C GLU A 321 18.16 -18.55 47.32
N VAL A 322 17.76 -19.62 46.58
CA VAL A 322 17.91 -21.02 47.00
C VAL A 322 19.16 -21.59 46.34
N LYS A 323 20.26 -21.64 47.11
CA LYS A 323 21.52 -22.26 46.69
C LYS A 323 21.38 -23.77 46.55
N ASP A 324 21.07 -24.26 45.37
CA ASP A 324 21.37 -25.62 44.92
C ASP A 324 21.69 -25.62 43.42
N PRO A 325 22.84 -26.15 42.97
CA PRO A 325 23.29 -26.09 41.59
C PRO A 325 22.63 -27.23 40.79
N VAL A 326 21.42 -27.10 40.36
CA VAL A 326 20.88 -27.93 39.30
C VAL A 326 21.04 -27.17 37.99
N ASN A 327 21.93 -27.68 37.16
CA ASN A 327 22.33 -27.19 35.87
C ASN A 327 21.12 -27.14 34.91
N PHE A 328 20.41 -26.02 34.87
CA PHE A 328 19.45 -25.71 33.82
C PHE A 328 20.13 -24.85 32.74
N SER A 329 20.71 -25.52 31.75
CA SER A 329 21.19 -24.91 30.50
C SER A 329 20.00 -24.56 29.60
N GLY A 330 19.35 -23.48 29.90
CA GLY A 330 18.25 -22.92 29.09
C GLY A 330 17.87 -21.58 29.67
N VAL A 331 18.72 -20.56 29.47
CA VAL A 331 18.35 -19.17 29.76
C VAL A 331 17.30 -18.77 28.75
N GLU A 332 16.02 -18.96 29.08
CA GLU A 332 14.94 -18.32 28.33
C GLU A 332 14.98 -16.84 28.68
N GLU A 333 15.47 -16.04 27.74
CA GLU A 333 15.55 -14.58 27.83
C GLU A 333 14.15 -13.97 27.96
N SER A 334 14.00 -12.85 28.69
CA SER A 334 12.74 -12.11 28.78
C SER A 334 12.29 -11.63 27.40
N PRO A 335 10.99 -11.75 27.01
CA PRO A 335 10.51 -11.40 25.67
C PRO A 335 10.69 -9.91 25.37
N ALA A 336 10.93 -9.56 24.08
CA ALA A 336 11.09 -8.20 23.60
C ALA A 336 9.89 -7.30 23.96
N SER A 337 10.15 -6.02 24.25
CA SER A 337 9.10 -5.05 24.54
C SER A 337 8.25 -4.76 23.28
N ILE A 338 6.93 -4.70 23.44
CA ILE A 338 5.98 -4.42 22.37
C ILE A 338 5.25 -3.12 22.64
N ILE A 339 5.35 -2.16 21.70
CA ILE A 339 4.75 -0.83 21.82
C ILE A 339 3.74 -0.61 20.71
N PHE A 340 2.47 -0.36 21.07
CA PHE A 340 1.43 0.06 20.16
C PHE A 340 1.32 1.58 20.17
N THR A 341 1.65 2.22 19.06
CA THR A 341 1.64 3.69 18.94
C THR A 341 0.27 4.26 18.54
N GLY A 342 -0.61 3.40 18.02
CA GLY A 342 -1.82 3.87 17.35
C GLY A 342 -1.53 4.49 15.97
N LYS A 343 -2.48 5.27 15.47
CA LYS A 343 -2.29 6.07 14.24
C LYS A 343 -1.44 7.29 14.56
N LEU A 344 -0.42 7.54 13.76
CA LEU A 344 0.51 8.64 13.93
C LEU A 344 0.27 9.75 12.89
N SER A 345 0.72 10.98 13.20
CA SER A 345 0.85 12.04 12.20
C SER A 345 1.93 11.67 11.18
N PRO A 346 1.95 12.29 9.99
CA PRO A 346 2.98 12.04 8.98
C PRO A 346 4.40 12.22 9.52
N GLU A 347 4.65 13.26 10.31
CA GLU A 347 5.95 13.57 10.89
C GLU A 347 6.37 12.50 11.91
N ALA A 348 5.44 12.09 12.78
CA ALA A 348 5.69 11.05 13.78
C ALA A 348 5.92 9.70 13.09
N LEU A 349 5.18 9.38 12.02
CA LEU A 349 5.39 8.17 11.24
C LEU A 349 6.75 8.18 10.53
N ALA A 350 7.16 9.31 9.94
CA ALA A 350 8.47 9.44 9.34
C ALA A 350 9.60 9.23 10.37
N ASN A 351 9.41 9.68 11.61
CA ASN A 351 10.37 9.44 12.70
C ASN A 351 10.45 7.95 13.08
N GLU A 352 9.33 7.20 13.08
CA GLU A 352 9.35 5.75 13.29
C GLU A 352 10.19 5.04 12.22
N TYR A 353 9.99 5.38 10.93
CA TYR A 353 10.81 4.84 9.84
C TYR A 353 12.29 5.20 9.99
N LYS A 354 12.63 6.45 10.34
CA LYS A 354 14.03 6.90 10.50
C LYS A 354 14.74 6.22 11.64
N THR A 355 14.04 5.84 12.70
CA THR A 355 14.63 5.27 13.91
C THR A 355 14.53 3.75 13.98
N ALA A 356 13.87 3.11 13.03
CA ALA A 356 13.79 1.66 12.93
C ALA A 356 15.08 1.05 12.37
N ASN A 357 15.38 -0.18 12.76
CA ASN A 357 16.49 -0.98 12.23
C ASN A 357 16.02 -1.96 11.16
N VAL A 358 14.75 -2.38 11.21
CA VAL A 358 14.13 -3.31 10.25
C VAL A 358 12.65 -3.03 10.13
N PHE A 359 12.13 -3.14 8.92
CA PHE A 359 10.69 -3.13 8.66
C PHE A 359 10.16 -4.56 8.51
N VAL A 360 9.01 -4.87 9.12
CA VAL A 360 8.42 -6.21 9.06
C VAL A 360 7.01 -6.20 8.50
N LEU A 361 6.72 -7.16 7.60
CA LEU A 361 5.37 -7.44 7.12
C LEU A 361 5.08 -8.95 7.25
N PRO A 362 4.60 -9.43 8.40
CA PRO A 362 4.36 -10.84 8.69
C PRO A 362 3.01 -11.31 8.14
N ALA A 363 2.68 -10.93 6.92
CA ALA A 363 1.39 -11.20 6.30
C ALA A 363 1.10 -12.70 6.20
N ILE A 364 -0.19 -13.04 6.21
CA ILE A 364 -0.66 -14.43 6.13
C ILE A 364 -1.79 -14.57 5.11
N VAL A 365 -2.08 -15.80 4.74
CA VAL A 365 -3.40 -16.13 4.19
C VAL A 365 -4.36 -16.22 5.38
N ASP A 366 -5.33 -15.31 5.44
CA ASP A 366 -6.31 -15.23 6.54
C ASP A 366 -7.37 -16.34 6.47
N SER A 367 -8.23 -16.40 7.48
CA SER A 367 -9.33 -17.37 7.58
C SER A 367 -10.31 -17.31 6.38
N LYS A 368 -10.35 -16.17 5.68
CA LYS A 368 -11.14 -15.97 4.46
C LYS A 368 -10.34 -16.27 3.19
N GLY A 369 -9.06 -16.72 3.32
CA GLY A 369 -8.10 -16.96 2.24
C GLY A 369 -7.72 -15.71 1.47
N ASP A 370 -7.80 -14.54 2.10
CA ASP A 370 -7.24 -13.29 1.61
C ASP A 370 -5.80 -13.11 2.13
N THR A 371 -4.99 -12.41 1.37
CA THR A 371 -3.60 -12.14 1.74
C THR A 371 -3.15 -10.80 1.15
N GLU A 372 -1.86 -10.48 1.30
CA GLU A 372 -1.28 -9.28 0.74
C GLU A 372 -1.20 -9.35 -0.79
N GLY A 373 -1.75 -8.33 -1.47
CA GLY A 373 -1.80 -8.29 -2.94
C GLY A 373 -0.47 -7.92 -3.58
N LEU A 374 0.28 -7.00 -2.99
CA LEU A 374 1.61 -6.56 -3.41
C LEU A 374 2.49 -6.20 -2.20
N GLY A 375 1.96 -5.43 -1.23
CA GLY A 375 2.72 -4.96 -0.09
C GLY A 375 3.42 -3.61 -0.35
N VAL A 376 2.67 -2.59 -0.77
CA VAL A 376 3.21 -1.23 -1.07
C VAL A 376 4.07 -0.68 0.07
N VAL A 377 3.70 -0.94 1.32
CA VAL A 377 4.49 -0.53 2.50
C VAL A 377 5.92 -1.09 2.51
N LEU A 378 6.16 -2.21 1.81
CA LEU A 378 7.52 -2.76 1.66
C LEU A 378 8.34 -1.91 0.69
N ILE A 379 7.72 -1.44 -0.40
CA ILE A 379 8.36 -0.55 -1.37
C ILE A 379 8.73 0.76 -0.67
N GLU A 380 7.81 1.32 0.13
CA GLU A 380 8.05 2.53 0.93
C GLU A 380 9.19 2.34 1.93
N ALA A 381 9.22 1.21 2.65
CA ALA A 381 10.28 0.91 3.61
C ALA A 381 11.65 0.71 2.92
N MET A 382 11.69 0.04 1.77
CA MET A 382 12.90 -0.12 0.96
C MET A 382 13.42 1.23 0.45
N GLU A 383 12.54 2.12 0.00
CA GLU A 383 12.88 3.48 -0.45
C GLU A 383 13.47 4.31 0.70
N LEU A 384 12.96 4.13 1.92
CA LEU A 384 13.46 4.78 3.12
C LEU A 384 14.75 4.15 3.67
N GLY A 385 15.27 3.10 3.02
CA GLY A 385 16.53 2.46 3.38
C GLY A 385 16.43 1.53 4.58
N LEU A 386 15.28 0.89 4.79
CA LEU A 386 15.12 -0.13 5.80
C LEU A 386 15.30 -1.55 5.24
N PRO A 387 16.08 -2.43 5.88
CA PRO A 387 16.06 -3.84 5.56
C PRO A 387 14.69 -4.44 5.85
N ILE A 388 14.29 -5.42 5.05
CA ILE A 388 12.95 -6.00 5.09
C ILE A 388 13.00 -7.43 5.63
N VAL A 389 12.08 -7.75 6.55
CA VAL A 389 11.67 -9.12 6.87
C VAL A 389 10.18 -9.25 6.52
N ALA A 390 9.81 -10.21 5.69
CA ALA A 390 8.42 -10.38 5.32
C ALA A 390 8.05 -11.86 5.13
N SER A 391 6.75 -12.16 5.19
CA SER A 391 6.27 -13.52 4.91
C SER A 391 6.28 -13.81 3.41
N ASN A 392 6.69 -15.03 3.04
CA ASN A 392 6.66 -15.52 1.66
C ASN A 392 5.23 -15.90 1.25
N VAL A 393 4.37 -14.91 1.03
CA VAL A 393 2.94 -15.11 0.74
C VAL A 393 2.39 -14.01 -0.18
N GLY A 394 1.42 -14.39 -1.00
CA GLY A 394 0.70 -13.44 -1.86
C GLY A 394 1.60 -12.79 -2.91
N GLY A 395 1.55 -11.47 -3.01
CA GLY A 395 2.38 -10.66 -3.91
C GLY A 395 3.67 -10.15 -3.27
N ILE A 396 3.98 -10.52 -2.03
CA ILE A 396 5.21 -10.10 -1.34
C ILE A 396 6.48 -10.54 -2.10
N PRO A 397 6.57 -11.79 -2.65
CA PRO A 397 7.73 -12.21 -3.43
C PRO A 397 7.95 -11.42 -4.73
N ASP A 398 6.96 -10.68 -5.20
CA ASP A 398 7.14 -9.77 -6.33
C ASP A 398 7.89 -8.48 -5.92
N VAL A 399 7.87 -8.14 -4.65
CA VAL A 399 8.57 -6.95 -4.10
C VAL A 399 9.93 -7.36 -3.55
N VAL A 400 9.96 -8.36 -2.69
CA VAL A 400 11.15 -8.79 -1.95
C VAL A 400 11.69 -10.08 -2.53
N ILE A 401 12.96 -10.08 -2.93
CA ILE A 401 13.71 -11.27 -3.37
C ILE A 401 14.49 -11.77 -2.14
N ASP A 402 14.18 -13.01 -1.72
CA ASP A 402 14.80 -13.61 -0.53
C ASP A 402 16.34 -13.64 -0.63
N GLY A 403 16.99 -13.19 0.44
CA GLY A 403 18.46 -13.12 0.55
C GLY A 403 19.12 -12.06 -0.35
N GLN A 404 18.35 -11.32 -1.18
CA GLN A 404 18.88 -10.28 -2.06
C GLN A 404 18.38 -8.88 -1.69
N SER A 405 17.06 -8.69 -1.55
CA SER A 405 16.47 -7.38 -1.22
C SER A 405 15.69 -7.37 0.11
N GLY A 406 15.75 -8.47 0.85
CA GLY A 406 15.15 -8.69 2.16
C GLY A 406 15.22 -10.17 2.53
N ILE A 407 14.63 -10.51 3.67
CA ILE A 407 14.50 -11.89 4.15
C ILE A 407 13.03 -12.29 4.06
N LEU A 408 12.75 -13.39 3.37
CA LEU A 408 11.43 -14.00 3.34
C LEU A 408 11.36 -15.19 4.30
N VAL A 409 10.33 -15.20 5.14
CA VAL A 409 10.07 -16.28 6.09
C VAL A 409 8.74 -16.98 5.77
N PRO A 410 8.50 -18.22 6.20
CA PRO A 410 7.19 -18.85 6.11
C PRO A 410 6.12 -18.01 6.82
N GLU A 411 4.89 -18.00 6.28
CA GLU A 411 3.77 -17.39 7.00
C GLU A 411 3.47 -18.15 8.30
N LYS A 412 2.98 -17.43 9.32
CA LYS A 412 2.58 -18.02 10.61
C LYS A 412 3.74 -18.69 11.37
N ASP A 413 4.95 -18.30 11.12
CA ASP A 413 6.15 -18.83 11.77
C ASP A 413 6.85 -17.75 12.63
N PRO A 414 6.51 -17.63 13.92
CA PRO A 414 7.12 -16.66 14.82
C PRO A 414 8.59 -16.95 15.11
N VAL A 415 9.04 -18.21 15.03
CA VAL A 415 10.44 -18.58 15.24
C VAL A 415 11.29 -18.08 14.07
N ALA A 416 10.88 -18.35 12.84
CA ALA A 416 11.57 -17.85 11.65
C ALA A 416 11.63 -16.30 11.60
N LEU A 417 10.58 -15.60 12.07
CA LEU A 417 10.62 -14.14 12.23
C LEU A 417 11.70 -13.71 13.22
N ALA A 418 11.74 -14.32 14.41
CA ALA A 418 12.72 -13.99 15.43
C ALA A 418 14.16 -14.27 14.96
N ASP A 419 14.39 -15.40 14.29
CA ASP A 419 15.71 -15.76 13.76
C ASP A 419 16.17 -14.79 12.67
N ALA A 420 15.25 -14.32 11.81
CA ALA A 420 15.55 -13.29 10.83
C ALA A 420 16.01 -11.98 11.50
N PHE A 421 15.33 -11.53 12.57
CA PHE A 421 15.72 -10.32 13.31
C PHE A 421 17.07 -10.48 14.01
N LYS A 422 17.33 -11.63 14.65
CA LYS A 422 18.62 -11.92 15.27
C LYS A 422 19.76 -11.92 14.25
N ARG A 423 19.55 -12.49 13.07
CA ARG A 423 20.54 -12.47 11.98
C ARG A 423 20.86 -11.05 11.52
N LEU A 424 19.86 -10.18 11.38
CA LEU A 424 20.07 -8.78 11.01
C LEU A 424 20.78 -8.00 12.12
N GLU A 425 20.45 -8.24 13.40
CA GLU A 425 21.11 -7.57 14.52
C GLU A 425 22.59 -7.96 14.62
N ALA A 426 22.90 -9.23 14.34
CA ALA A 426 24.26 -9.77 14.48
C ALA A 426 25.17 -9.49 13.27
N ASP A 427 24.61 -9.18 12.08
CA ASP A 427 25.39 -9.08 10.83
C ASP A 427 25.08 -7.77 10.07
N PRO A 428 25.83 -6.70 10.36
CA PRO A 428 25.72 -5.43 9.62
C PRO A 428 26.02 -5.57 8.12
N THR A 429 26.90 -6.50 7.72
CA THR A 429 27.24 -6.73 6.31
C THR A 429 26.04 -7.30 5.55
N LEU A 430 25.27 -8.18 6.20
CA LEU A 430 24.02 -8.67 5.63
C LEU A 430 23.03 -7.51 5.39
N ILE A 431 22.91 -6.58 6.35
CA ILE A 431 22.06 -5.39 6.18
C ILE A 431 22.48 -4.59 4.96
N GLU A 432 23.76 -4.26 4.81
CA GLU A 432 24.29 -3.50 3.68
C GLU A 432 23.99 -4.18 2.33
N ASN A 433 24.21 -5.49 2.24
CA ASN A 433 23.93 -6.27 1.04
C ASN A 433 22.42 -6.25 0.68
N LEU A 434 21.54 -6.43 1.67
CA LEU A 434 20.09 -6.41 1.45
C LEU A 434 19.61 -5.01 1.04
N LEU A 435 20.17 -3.96 1.60
CA LEU A 435 19.83 -2.57 1.22
C LEU A 435 20.28 -2.25 -0.21
N ALA A 436 21.46 -2.69 -0.62
CA ALA A 436 21.93 -2.54 -2.00
C ALA A 436 21.01 -3.26 -3.00
N GLY A 437 20.64 -4.52 -2.66
CA GLY A 437 19.68 -5.29 -3.46
C GLY A 437 18.28 -4.69 -3.49
N ALA A 438 17.80 -4.14 -2.37
CA ALA A 438 16.51 -3.45 -2.27
C ALA A 438 16.48 -2.21 -3.18
N ARG A 439 17.54 -1.38 -3.17
CA ARG A 439 17.66 -0.23 -4.05
C ARG A 439 17.62 -0.63 -5.52
N LYS A 440 18.44 -1.62 -5.89
CA LYS A 440 18.43 -2.15 -7.27
C LYS A 440 17.02 -2.62 -7.68
N ARG A 441 16.31 -3.30 -6.77
CA ARG A 441 14.95 -3.78 -7.03
C ARG A 441 13.96 -2.65 -7.25
N ILE A 442 14.07 -1.54 -6.48
CA ILE A 442 13.25 -0.35 -6.68
C ILE A 442 13.52 0.26 -8.05
N ASP A 443 14.81 0.50 -8.38
CA ASP A 443 15.21 1.14 -9.64
C ASP A 443 14.74 0.35 -10.86
N GLU A 444 14.80 -0.99 -10.81
CA GLU A 444 14.41 -1.86 -11.93
C GLU A 444 12.89 -2.03 -12.09
N CYS A 445 12.13 -2.00 -10.97
CA CYS A 445 10.75 -2.49 -11.01
C CYS A 445 9.69 -1.52 -10.49
N PHE A 446 10.05 -0.60 -9.59
CA PHE A 446 9.09 0.17 -8.83
C PHE A 446 9.20 1.69 -9.01
N THR A 447 10.06 2.16 -9.92
CA THR A 447 10.06 3.57 -10.33
C THR A 447 8.82 3.88 -11.16
N TRP A 448 8.21 5.03 -10.90
CA TRP A 448 7.03 5.44 -11.67
C TRP A 448 7.33 5.58 -13.15
N ASP A 449 8.49 6.10 -13.53
CA ASP A 449 8.87 6.28 -14.93
C ASP A 449 8.92 4.94 -15.67
N GLY A 450 9.56 3.91 -15.09
CA GLY A 450 9.60 2.58 -15.68
C GLY A 450 8.23 1.88 -15.73
N ILE A 451 7.36 2.11 -14.74
CA ILE A 451 5.98 1.58 -14.72
C ILE A 451 5.15 2.23 -15.82
N ILE A 452 5.23 3.55 -15.93
CA ILE A 452 4.47 4.35 -16.89
C ILE A 452 4.93 4.10 -18.32
N GLU A 453 6.24 3.96 -18.55
CA GLU A 453 6.79 3.62 -19.85
C GLU A 453 6.19 2.29 -20.37
N ARG A 454 6.18 1.24 -19.54
CA ARG A 454 5.54 -0.04 -19.90
C ARG A 454 4.04 0.11 -20.19
N GLN A 455 3.31 0.93 -19.44
CA GLN A 455 1.89 1.20 -19.71
C GLN A 455 1.71 1.93 -21.05
N ILE A 456 2.53 2.94 -21.34
CA ILE A 456 2.49 3.70 -22.59
C ILE A 456 2.81 2.82 -23.80
N GLU A 457 3.75 1.89 -23.69
CA GLU A 457 4.04 0.93 -24.75
C GLU A 457 2.80 0.10 -25.11
N VAL A 458 2.07 -0.38 -24.09
CA VAL A 458 0.81 -1.10 -24.32
C VAL A 458 -0.20 -0.20 -25.01
N TYR A 459 -0.39 1.03 -24.53
CA TYR A 459 -1.34 1.96 -25.16
C TYR A 459 -0.99 2.27 -26.62
N LYS A 460 0.30 2.51 -26.92
CA LYS A 460 0.79 2.73 -28.30
C LYS A 460 0.55 1.51 -29.20
N ARG A 461 0.75 0.31 -28.70
CA ARG A 461 0.48 -0.92 -29.44
C ARG A 461 -1.00 -1.05 -29.79
N LEU A 462 -1.90 -0.72 -28.85
CA LEU A 462 -3.34 -0.83 -29.02
C LEU A 462 -3.95 0.30 -29.89
N SER A 463 -3.39 1.49 -29.88
CA SER A 463 -3.88 2.62 -30.68
C SER A 463 -3.48 2.55 -32.16
N ARG A 464 -2.54 1.66 -32.53
CA ARG A 464 -2.09 1.42 -33.92
C ARG A 464 -2.82 0.26 -34.60
N SER A 465 -3.53 -0.57 -33.83
CA SER A 465 -4.33 -1.70 -34.30
C SER A 465 -5.79 -1.31 -34.53
#